data_df4bc3b4fb90a744e0a1b25170557f39
#
_entry.id   df4bc3b4fb90a744e0a1b25170557f39
#
_cell.length_a   1.000
_cell.length_b   1.000
_cell.length_c   1.000
_cell.angle_alpha   90.00
_cell.angle_beta   90.00
_cell.angle_gamma   90.00
#
_symmetry.space_group_name_H-M   'P 1'
#
loop_
_entity.id
_entity.type
_entity.pdbx_description
1 polymer ?
#
loop_
_entity_poly.entity_id
_entity_poly.type
_entity_poly.pdbx_seq_one_letter_code
_entity_poly.pdbx_strand_id
1 'polypeptide(L)'
;ADRAMARHLARARGRVVNVSTARVPGANFPTVTADLQAAAKLAIEHLLDQGFRHFAYYAPMNLSFVEDHHHSFVKLLEERGYTCSLLHAPGGKRPDKQWQKQQKALERWIRDLPKPVAILTWTGRRGREVIYACRALGLSVPEQVAVLGADDDALLCGTCIPPLSAVALTSEQIGFEA
;
A
#
# COMPACT_ATOMS: atom_id res chain seq x y z
N ALA A 1 10.43 14.86 0.52
CA ALA A 1 11.26 15.97 0.03
C ALA A 1 10.77 17.27 0.67
N ASP A 2 11.68 18.15 1.07
CA ASP A 2 11.34 19.45 1.64
C ASP A 2 11.57 20.59 0.64
N ARG A 3 11.11 21.80 0.98
CA ARG A 3 11.29 22.99 0.12
C ARG A 3 12.77 23.38 -0.09
N ALA A 4 13.66 23.00 0.83
CA ALA A 4 15.08 23.29 0.69
C ALA A 4 15.71 22.40 -0.37
N MET A 5 15.39 21.10 -0.36
CA MET A 5 15.77 20.14 -1.40
C MET A 5 15.23 20.55 -2.78
N ALA A 6 13.95 20.95 -2.87
CA ALA A 6 13.35 21.42 -4.12
C ALA A 6 14.14 22.61 -4.73
N ARG A 7 14.49 23.60 -3.89
CA ARG A 7 15.30 24.77 -4.32
C ARG A 7 16.71 24.38 -4.74
N HIS A 8 17.31 23.40 -4.06
CA HIS A 8 18.65 22.91 -4.43
C HIS A 8 18.62 22.21 -5.78
N LEU A 9 17.66 21.31 -6.00
CA LEU A 9 17.48 20.59 -7.26
C LEU A 9 17.12 21.53 -8.42
N ALA A 10 16.27 22.56 -8.18
CA ALA A 10 15.92 23.54 -9.21
C ALA A 10 17.12 24.40 -9.68
N ARG A 11 18.19 24.51 -8.88
CA ARG A 11 19.44 25.20 -9.23
C ARG A 11 20.47 24.26 -9.87
N ALA A 12 20.25 22.97 -9.87
CA ALA A 12 21.14 22.01 -10.50
C ALA A 12 21.19 22.27 -12.02
N ARG A 13 22.41 22.25 -12.61
CA ARG A 13 22.61 22.44 -14.06
C ARG A 13 22.11 21.23 -14.89
N GLY A 14 21.78 20.11 -14.25
CA GLY A 14 21.26 18.90 -14.89
C GLY A 14 19.73 18.92 -15.02
N ARG A 15 19.22 18.06 -15.88
CA ARG A 15 17.79 17.78 -15.97
C ARG A 15 17.38 16.93 -14.78
N VAL A 16 16.28 17.28 -14.12
CA VAL A 16 15.74 16.56 -12.96
C VAL A 16 14.38 16.01 -13.35
N VAL A 17 14.20 14.69 -13.18
CA VAL A 17 12.91 14.00 -13.35
C VAL A 17 12.53 13.41 -12.00
N ASN A 18 11.28 13.58 -11.62
CA ASN A 18 10.72 12.95 -10.43
C ASN A 18 10.19 11.56 -10.80
N VAL A 19 10.71 10.50 -10.20
CA VAL A 19 10.27 9.11 -10.40
C VAL A 19 9.43 8.60 -9.22
N SER A 20 8.96 9.50 -8.36
CA SER A 20 8.14 9.17 -7.19
C SER A 20 6.75 9.75 -7.33
N THR A 21 5.76 9.04 -6.78
CA THR A 21 4.39 9.57 -6.61
C THR A 21 4.33 10.75 -5.64
N ALA A 22 5.35 10.93 -4.79
CA ALA A 22 5.46 12.06 -3.89
C ALA A 22 5.77 13.35 -4.67
N ARG A 23 4.90 14.35 -4.56
CA ARG A 23 5.13 15.69 -5.13
C ARG A 23 6.17 16.44 -4.31
N VAL A 24 7.07 17.13 -4.98
CA VAL A 24 8.08 17.99 -4.34
C VAL A 24 7.51 19.40 -4.20
N PRO A 25 7.21 19.89 -2.97
CA PRO A 25 6.59 21.19 -2.79
C PRO A 25 7.42 22.34 -3.35
N GLY A 26 6.83 23.17 -4.22
CA GLY A 26 7.50 24.34 -4.79
C GLY A 26 8.44 24.04 -5.95
N ALA A 27 8.37 22.85 -6.54
CA ALA A 27 9.07 22.49 -7.77
C ALA A 27 8.11 21.82 -8.76
N ASN A 28 8.30 22.11 -10.05
CA ASN A 28 7.55 21.52 -11.15
C ASN A 28 8.50 20.71 -12.03
N PHE A 29 8.94 19.56 -11.51
CA PHE A 29 9.77 18.63 -12.28
C PHE A 29 8.89 17.75 -13.17
N PRO A 30 9.33 17.39 -14.39
CA PRO A 30 8.74 16.27 -15.12
C PRO A 30 8.64 15.05 -14.20
N THR A 31 7.54 14.31 -14.30
CA THR A 31 7.29 13.17 -13.41
C THR A 31 6.93 11.96 -14.25
N VAL A 32 7.65 10.87 -14.00
CA VAL A 32 7.35 9.52 -14.52
C VAL A 32 7.04 8.63 -13.32
N THR A 33 5.83 8.09 -13.26
CA THR A 33 5.39 7.30 -12.11
C THR A 33 4.34 6.28 -12.52
N ALA A 34 4.10 5.27 -11.68
CA ALA A 34 3.03 4.31 -11.90
C ALA A 34 1.65 5.00 -11.87
N ASP A 35 0.73 4.50 -12.68
CA ASP A 35 -0.69 4.84 -12.62
C ASP A 35 -1.33 4.12 -11.43
N LEU A 36 -1.47 4.84 -10.31
CA LEU A 36 -2.04 4.30 -9.08
C LEU A 36 -3.53 3.96 -9.22
N GLN A 37 -4.26 4.61 -10.14
CA GLN A 37 -5.66 4.27 -10.39
C GLN A 37 -5.78 2.95 -11.15
N ALA A 38 -4.94 2.74 -12.16
CA ALA A 38 -4.86 1.47 -12.87
C ALA A 38 -4.41 0.33 -11.92
N ALA A 39 -3.43 0.60 -11.04
CA ALA A 39 -2.99 -0.36 -10.03
C ALA A 39 -4.11 -0.75 -9.06
N ALA A 40 -4.89 0.23 -8.57
CA ALA A 40 -6.05 -0.04 -7.71
C ALA A 40 -7.13 -0.87 -8.43
N LYS A 41 -7.39 -0.56 -9.70
CA LYS A 41 -8.33 -1.33 -10.54
C LYS A 41 -7.88 -2.78 -10.69
N LEU A 42 -6.62 -3.01 -11.04
CA LEU A 42 -6.04 -4.35 -11.18
C LEU A 42 -6.15 -5.15 -9.88
N ALA A 43 -5.84 -4.52 -8.75
CA ALA A 43 -5.97 -5.14 -7.43
C ALA A 43 -7.41 -5.58 -7.16
N ILE A 44 -8.41 -4.73 -7.43
CA ILE A 44 -9.82 -5.03 -7.21
C ILE A 44 -10.29 -6.16 -8.12
N GLU A 45 -9.97 -6.11 -9.41
CA GLU A 45 -10.33 -7.15 -10.37
C GLU A 45 -9.79 -8.50 -9.93
N HIS A 46 -8.50 -8.56 -9.59
CA HIS A 46 -7.88 -9.77 -9.08
C HIS A 46 -8.60 -10.33 -7.84
N LEU A 47 -8.89 -9.48 -6.85
CA LEU A 47 -9.53 -9.93 -5.61
C LEU A 47 -10.99 -10.36 -5.82
N LEU A 48 -11.74 -9.70 -6.72
CA LEU A 48 -13.09 -10.09 -7.09
C LEU A 48 -13.11 -11.42 -7.84
N ASP A 49 -12.15 -11.66 -8.76
CA ASP A 49 -12.00 -12.91 -9.50
C ASP A 49 -11.67 -14.09 -8.57
N GLN A 50 -10.94 -13.83 -7.47
CA GLN A 50 -10.72 -14.82 -6.41
C GLN A 50 -11.93 -15.04 -5.50
N GLY A 51 -13.05 -14.35 -5.74
CA GLY A 51 -14.31 -14.55 -5.03
C GLY A 51 -14.49 -13.72 -3.76
N PHE A 52 -13.57 -12.83 -3.42
CA PHE A 52 -13.72 -11.97 -2.23
C PHE A 52 -14.85 -10.95 -2.40
N ARG A 53 -15.55 -10.68 -1.29
CA ARG A 53 -16.68 -9.72 -1.22
C ARG A 53 -16.56 -8.73 -0.05
N HIS A 54 -15.60 -8.96 0.86
CA HIS A 54 -15.27 -8.04 1.95
C HIS A 54 -13.85 -7.50 1.72
N PHE A 55 -13.70 -6.19 1.81
CA PHE A 55 -12.47 -5.49 1.46
C PHE A 55 -12.00 -4.59 2.59
N ALA A 56 -10.70 -4.52 2.74
CA ALA A 56 -10.05 -3.67 3.72
C ALA A 56 -8.76 -3.08 3.15
N TYR A 57 -8.32 -1.94 3.70
CA TYR A 57 -7.12 -1.26 3.29
C TYR A 57 -6.25 -0.92 4.50
N TYR A 58 -4.96 -1.28 4.44
CA TYR A 58 -4.00 -1.02 5.52
C TYR A 58 -2.80 -0.22 5.01
N ALA A 59 -2.66 1.04 5.47
CA ALA A 59 -1.67 1.97 4.93
C ALA A 59 -1.17 2.97 6.00
N PRO A 60 0.00 3.61 5.79
CA PRO A 60 0.46 4.69 6.65
C PRO A 60 -0.45 5.93 6.55
N MET A 61 -0.47 6.74 7.62
CA MET A 61 -1.17 8.03 7.64
C MET A 61 -0.34 9.16 6.98
N ASN A 62 -1.04 10.23 6.59
CA ASN A 62 -0.46 11.53 6.24
C ASN A 62 0.50 11.52 5.03
N LEU A 63 0.20 10.70 4.03
CA LEU A 63 0.90 10.69 2.75
C LEU A 63 -0.15 10.86 1.65
N SER A 64 -0.19 12.03 1.01
CA SER A 64 -1.23 12.39 0.03
C SER A 64 -1.38 11.35 -1.09
N PHE A 65 -0.28 10.84 -1.61
CA PHE A 65 -0.30 9.81 -2.66
C PHE A 65 -0.86 8.45 -2.19
N VAL A 66 -0.73 8.14 -0.89
CA VAL A 66 -1.38 6.96 -0.28
C VAL A 66 -2.88 7.20 -0.15
N GLU A 67 -3.26 8.42 0.25
CA GLU A 67 -4.66 8.84 0.34
C GLU A 67 -5.33 8.84 -1.03
N ASP A 68 -4.65 9.34 -2.06
CA ASP A 68 -5.14 9.33 -3.46
C ASP A 68 -5.37 7.90 -3.96
N HIS A 69 -4.44 6.97 -3.69
CA HIS A 69 -4.59 5.55 -4.05
C HIS A 69 -5.74 4.89 -3.27
N HIS A 70 -5.82 5.15 -1.96
CA HIS A 70 -6.93 4.66 -1.14
C HIS A 70 -8.29 5.16 -1.64
N HIS A 71 -8.42 6.46 -1.94
CA HIS A 71 -9.64 7.02 -2.52
C HIS A 71 -10.02 6.35 -3.84
N SER A 72 -9.05 6.11 -4.72
CA SER A 72 -9.29 5.40 -5.98
C SER A 72 -9.79 3.97 -5.73
N PHE A 73 -9.16 3.25 -4.79
CA PHE A 73 -9.55 1.90 -4.42
C PHE A 73 -10.97 1.85 -3.84
N VAL A 74 -11.29 2.74 -2.90
CA VAL A 74 -12.63 2.83 -2.29
C VAL A 74 -13.69 3.16 -3.31
N LYS A 75 -13.47 4.20 -4.13
CA LYS A 75 -14.41 4.64 -5.17
C LYS A 75 -14.73 3.50 -6.14
N LEU A 76 -13.72 2.79 -6.61
CA LEU A 76 -13.88 1.67 -7.53
C LEU A 76 -14.63 0.48 -6.91
N LEU A 77 -14.52 0.27 -5.60
CA LEU A 77 -15.31 -0.73 -4.86
C LEU A 77 -16.76 -0.28 -4.70
N GLU A 78 -16.99 0.99 -4.32
CA GLU A 78 -18.34 1.57 -4.16
C GLU A 78 -19.14 1.54 -5.46
N GLU A 79 -18.50 1.83 -6.61
CA GLU A 79 -19.10 1.72 -7.95
C GLU A 79 -19.58 0.27 -8.26
N ARG A 80 -19.05 -0.72 -7.55
CA ARG A 80 -19.43 -2.14 -7.65
C ARG A 80 -20.31 -2.63 -6.49
N GLY A 81 -20.74 -1.72 -5.61
CA GLY A 81 -21.62 -2.02 -4.47
C GLY A 81 -20.91 -2.61 -3.25
N TYR A 82 -19.56 -2.47 -3.16
CA TYR A 82 -18.78 -2.95 -2.02
C TYR A 82 -18.32 -1.80 -1.13
N THR A 83 -18.07 -2.13 0.15
CA THR A 83 -17.48 -1.20 1.14
C THR A 83 -16.05 -1.63 1.48
N CYS A 84 -15.25 -0.70 1.96
CA CYS A 84 -13.88 -0.95 2.37
C CYS A 84 -13.64 -0.46 3.81
N SER A 85 -13.10 -1.35 4.67
CA SER A 85 -12.65 -0.97 6.01
C SER A 85 -11.22 -0.44 5.95
N LEU A 86 -10.94 0.68 6.62
CA LEU A 86 -9.62 1.31 6.63
C LEU A 86 -8.98 1.23 8.01
N LEU A 87 -7.71 0.80 8.05
CA LEU A 87 -6.84 0.99 9.21
C LEU A 87 -5.58 1.77 8.81
N HIS A 88 -5.34 2.85 9.52
CA HIS A 88 -4.09 3.60 9.38
C HIS A 88 -2.99 3.05 10.26
N ALA A 89 -1.88 2.68 9.63
CA ALA A 89 -0.65 2.36 10.31
C ALA A 89 0.08 3.68 10.69
N PRO A 90 0.51 3.86 11.93
CA PRO A 90 1.29 5.04 12.29
C PRO A 90 2.62 5.08 11.52
N GLY A 91 3.03 6.28 11.13
CA GLY A 91 4.33 6.53 10.48
C GLY A 91 5.50 6.65 11.46
N GLY A 92 6.75 6.71 10.93
CA GLY A 92 7.97 7.05 11.68
C GLY A 92 8.71 5.88 12.32
N LYS A 93 9.87 6.19 12.92
CA LYS A 93 10.65 5.27 13.77
C LYS A 93 9.90 5.07 15.10
N ARG A 94 9.79 3.82 15.56
CA ARG A 94 8.93 3.47 16.69
C ARG A 94 9.74 2.87 17.83
N PRO A 95 9.54 3.35 19.07
CA PRO A 95 9.96 2.62 20.26
C PRO A 95 9.20 1.28 20.37
N ASP A 96 9.84 0.26 20.95
CA ASP A 96 9.28 -1.09 21.07
C ASP A 96 7.88 -1.16 21.68
N LYS A 97 7.61 -0.35 22.71
CA LYS A 97 6.29 -0.28 23.37
C LYS A 97 5.19 0.22 22.42
N GLN A 98 5.52 1.12 21.51
CA GLN A 98 4.58 1.66 20.54
C GLN A 98 4.29 0.64 19.44
N TRP A 99 5.30 -0.16 19.05
CA TRP A 99 5.12 -1.26 18.10
C TRP A 99 4.14 -2.32 18.62
N GLN A 100 4.29 -2.76 19.86
CA GLN A 100 3.39 -3.75 20.49
C GLN A 100 1.93 -3.25 20.56
N LYS A 101 1.72 -1.97 20.90
CA LYS A 101 0.38 -1.36 20.90
C LYS A 101 -0.26 -1.38 19.52
N GLN A 102 0.52 -1.13 18.48
CA GLN A 102 0.05 -1.13 17.10
C GLN A 102 -0.23 -2.54 16.60
N GLN A 103 0.61 -3.50 16.93
CA GLN A 103 0.38 -4.91 16.60
C GLN A 103 -0.95 -5.38 17.18
N LYS A 104 -1.23 -5.08 18.46
CA LYS A 104 -2.51 -5.40 19.09
C LYS A 104 -3.71 -4.68 18.45
N ALA A 105 -3.52 -3.44 17.99
CA ALA A 105 -4.57 -2.70 17.28
C ALA A 105 -4.86 -3.34 15.91
N LEU A 106 -3.83 -3.74 15.17
CA LEU A 106 -3.94 -4.45 13.92
C LEU A 106 -4.65 -5.80 14.09
N GLU A 107 -4.24 -6.59 15.08
CA GLU A 107 -4.85 -7.88 15.41
C GLU A 107 -6.34 -7.73 15.75
N ARG A 108 -6.71 -6.72 16.56
CA ARG A 108 -8.10 -6.44 16.89
C ARG A 108 -8.90 -6.08 15.64
N TRP A 109 -8.40 -5.17 14.82
CA TRP A 109 -9.07 -4.77 13.59
C TRP A 109 -9.27 -5.96 12.65
N ILE A 110 -8.24 -6.79 12.42
CA ILE A 110 -8.37 -8.00 11.57
C ILE A 110 -9.41 -8.96 12.14
N ARG A 111 -9.46 -9.15 13.46
CA ARG A 111 -10.44 -10.02 14.13
C ARG A 111 -11.87 -9.56 13.85
N ASP A 112 -12.12 -8.25 13.90
CA ASP A 112 -13.44 -7.64 13.79
C ASP A 112 -13.95 -7.55 12.34
N LEU A 113 -13.08 -7.72 11.34
CA LEU A 113 -13.47 -7.76 9.93
C LEU A 113 -14.32 -9.01 9.62
N PRO A 114 -15.34 -8.92 8.75
CA PRO A 114 -16.05 -10.09 8.23
C PRO A 114 -15.08 -10.99 7.45
N LYS A 115 -15.34 -12.32 7.43
CA LYS A 115 -14.52 -13.30 6.74
C LYS A 115 -15.35 -14.04 5.67
N PRO A 116 -14.74 -14.44 4.54
CA PRO A 116 -13.36 -14.14 4.13
C PRO A 116 -13.19 -12.66 3.72
N VAL A 117 -12.03 -12.08 4.00
CA VAL A 117 -11.72 -10.69 3.67
C VAL A 117 -10.43 -10.56 2.85
N ALA A 118 -10.42 -9.64 1.90
CA ALA A 118 -9.21 -9.25 1.17
C ALA A 118 -8.68 -7.92 1.71
N ILE A 119 -7.42 -7.89 2.12
CA ILE A 119 -6.74 -6.70 2.64
C ILE A 119 -5.70 -6.23 1.64
N LEU A 120 -5.93 -5.07 1.01
CA LEU A 120 -4.91 -4.39 0.23
C LEU A 120 -4.01 -3.60 1.18
N THR A 121 -2.70 -3.77 1.04
CA THR A 121 -1.70 -3.09 1.87
C THR A 121 -0.83 -2.19 1.00
N TRP A 122 -0.54 -0.98 1.47
CA TRP A 122 0.23 -0.01 0.69
C TRP A 122 1.63 -0.50 0.29
N THR A 123 2.28 -1.32 1.12
CA THR A 123 3.62 -1.86 0.84
C THR A 123 3.75 -3.32 1.26
N GLY A 124 4.69 -4.04 0.67
CA GLY A 124 5.05 -5.41 1.08
C GLY A 124 5.37 -5.51 2.57
N ARG A 125 6.01 -4.49 3.16
CA ARG A 125 6.23 -4.42 4.61
C ARG A 125 4.90 -4.44 5.40
N ARG A 126 3.89 -3.71 4.96
CA ARG A 126 2.57 -3.69 5.60
C ARG A 126 1.84 -5.02 5.41
N GLY A 127 1.99 -5.62 4.23
CA GLY A 127 1.49 -6.98 3.98
C GLY A 127 2.06 -8.00 4.95
N ARG A 128 3.36 -7.96 5.19
CA ARG A 128 4.03 -8.81 6.17
C ARG A 128 3.50 -8.59 7.60
N GLU A 129 3.25 -7.34 8.02
CA GLU A 129 2.65 -7.04 9.32
C GLU A 129 1.27 -7.70 9.46
N VAL A 130 0.43 -7.67 8.41
CA VAL A 130 -0.89 -8.33 8.37
C VAL A 130 -0.76 -9.85 8.44
N ILE A 131 0.13 -10.46 7.65
CA ILE A 131 0.37 -11.91 7.66
C ILE A 131 0.78 -12.38 9.07
N TYR A 132 1.69 -11.66 9.74
CA TYR A 132 2.09 -12.00 11.11
C TYR A 132 0.95 -11.83 12.12
N ALA A 133 0.10 -10.82 11.96
CA ALA A 133 -1.09 -10.65 12.80
C ALA A 133 -2.09 -11.79 12.59
N CYS A 134 -2.33 -12.22 11.34
CA CYS A 134 -3.17 -13.38 11.04
C CYS A 134 -2.63 -14.65 11.69
N ARG A 135 -1.32 -14.89 11.60
CA ARG A 135 -0.68 -16.04 12.26
C ARG A 135 -0.85 -16.01 13.78
N ALA A 136 -0.69 -14.84 14.42
CA ALA A 136 -0.90 -14.69 15.86
C ALA A 136 -2.36 -14.93 16.28
N LEU A 137 -3.31 -14.68 15.38
CA LEU A 137 -4.74 -14.91 15.58
C LEU A 137 -5.20 -16.32 15.19
N GLY A 138 -4.34 -17.16 14.63
CA GLY A 138 -4.69 -18.47 14.11
C GLY A 138 -5.57 -18.44 12.86
N LEU A 139 -5.52 -17.31 12.10
CA LEU A 139 -6.28 -17.15 10.86
C LEU A 139 -5.47 -17.65 9.66
N SER A 140 -6.12 -18.38 8.76
CA SER A 140 -5.49 -18.87 7.53
C SER A 140 -5.36 -17.75 6.48
N VAL A 141 -4.21 -17.73 5.81
CA VAL A 141 -3.91 -16.84 4.69
C VAL A 141 -3.58 -17.74 3.49
N PRO A 142 -4.31 -17.66 2.36
CA PRO A 142 -5.27 -16.61 2.01
C PRO A 142 -6.74 -16.90 2.34
N GLU A 143 -7.14 -18.07 2.84
CA GLU A 143 -8.53 -18.57 2.84
C GLU A 143 -9.47 -17.70 3.69
N GLN A 144 -9.04 -17.26 4.87
CA GLN A 144 -9.84 -16.37 5.72
C GLN A 144 -9.46 -14.90 5.51
N VAL A 145 -8.17 -14.62 5.28
CA VAL A 145 -7.64 -13.29 5.06
C VAL A 145 -6.68 -13.32 3.89
N ALA A 146 -7.11 -12.88 2.71
CA ALA A 146 -6.18 -12.64 1.61
C ALA A 146 -5.44 -11.32 1.82
N VAL A 147 -4.15 -11.31 1.51
CA VAL A 147 -3.30 -10.12 1.63
C VAL A 147 -2.67 -9.83 0.28
N LEU A 148 -2.84 -8.61 -0.22
CA LEU A 148 -2.26 -8.13 -1.47
C LEU A 148 -1.44 -6.87 -1.21
N GLY A 149 -0.21 -6.82 -1.72
CA GLY A 149 0.62 -5.60 -1.71
C GLY A 149 0.25 -4.68 -2.87
N ALA A 150 0.22 -3.37 -2.62
CA ALA A 150 0.08 -2.37 -3.70
C ALA A 150 1.41 -2.04 -4.38
N ASP A 151 2.53 -2.56 -3.86
CA ASP A 151 3.87 -2.53 -4.48
C ASP A 151 4.53 -3.91 -4.43
N ASP A 152 5.42 -4.17 -5.37
CA ASP A 152 6.08 -5.44 -5.63
C ASP A 152 7.55 -5.49 -5.16
N ASP A 153 7.81 -5.15 -3.91
CA ASP A 153 9.12 -5.47 -3.31
C ASP A 153 9.34 -7.00 -3.31
N ALA A 154 9.98 -7.51 -4.37
CA ALA A 154 10.14 -8.94 -4.63
C ALA A 154 10.82 -9.66 -3.45
N LEU A 155 11.80 -9.01 -2.79
CA LEU A 155 12.49 -9.59 -1.65
C LEU A 155 11.57 -9.72 -0.44
N LEU A 156 10.84 -8.66 -0.10
CA LEU A 156 9.90 -8.68 1.02
C LEU A 156 8.74 -9.64 0.76
N CYS A 157 8.18 -9.62 -0.45
CA CYS A 157 7.07 -10.47 -0.83
C CYS A 157 7.45 -11.95 -0.80
N GLY A 158 8.63 -12.31 -1.33
CA GLY A 158 9.12 -13.70 -1.39
C GLY A 158 9.54 -14.26 -0.04
N THR A 159 9.90 -13.42 0.95
CA THR A 159 10.30 -13.86 2.30
C THR A 159 9.14 -13.98 3.29
N CYS A 160 7.93 -13.61 2.91
CA CYS A 160 6.73 -13.84 3.72
C CYS A 160 6.34 -15.33 3.74
N ILE A 161 5.68 -15.78 4.80
CA ILE A 161 5.13 -17.14 4.91
C ILE A 161 3.66 -17.03 5.36
N PRO A 162 2.69 -17.29 4.43
CA PRO A 162 2.88 -17.58 2.99
C PRO A 162 3.47 -16.40 2.21
N PRO A 163 4.02 -16.62 1.00
CA PRO A 163 4.48 -15.54 0.14
C PRO A 163 3.38 -14.51 -0.15
N LEU A 164 3.74 -13.24 -0.20
CA LEU A 164 2.82 -12.15 -0.44
C LEU A 164 2.69 -11.89 -1.95
N SER A 165 1.47 -11.94 -2.47
CA SER A 165 1.17 -11.43 -3.81
C SER A 165 1.14 -9.89 -3.79
N ALA A 166 1.55 -9.27 -4.90
CA ALA A 166 1.58 -7.81 -5.02
C ALA A 166 1.29 -7.35 -6.44
N VAL A 167 0.86 -6.09 -6.57
CA VAL A 167 0.69 -5.44 -7.87
C VAL A 167 2.07 -5.00 -8.37
N ALA A 168 2.45 -5.44 -9.57
CA ALA A 168 3.70 -5.04 -10.21
C ALA A 168 3.60 -3.61 -10.75
N LEU A 169 4.40 -2.71 -10.20
CA LEU A 169 4.45 -1.29 -10.59
C LEU A 169 5.48 -0.99 -11.69
N THR A 170 6.15 -2.01 -12.22
CA THR A 170 7.15 -1.89 -13.32
C THR A 170 8.20 -0.80 -13.08
N SER A 171 8.82 -0.81 -11.89
CA SER A 171 9.79 0.21 -11.46
C SER A 171 10.98 0.37 -12.43
N GLU A 172 11.40 -0.71 -13.11
CA GLU A 172 12.44 -0.67 -14.13
C GLU A 172 12.01 0.16 -15.35
N GLN A 173 10.75 0.03 -15.80
CA GLN A 173 10.22 0.83 -16.90
C GLN A 173 10.12 2.30 -16.50
N ILE A 174 9.68 2.61 -15.27
CA ILE A 174 9.66 3.99 -14.76
C ILE A 174 11.07 4.60 -14.82
N GLY A 175 12.09 3.85 -14.41
CA GLY A 175 13.47 4.29 -14.47
C GLY A 175 13.99 4.48 -15.89
N PHE A 176 13.56 3.66 -16.84
CA PHE A 176 13.93 3.76 -18.25
C PHE A 176 13.30 4.98 -18.94
N GLU A 177 12.02 5.26 -18.64
CA GLU A 177 11.26 6.39 -19.22
C GLU A 177 11.67 7.76 -18.62
N ALA A 178 12.40 7.79 -17.51
CA ALA A 178 12.79 9.01 -16.80
C ALA A 178 14.09 9.61 -17.31
#